data_638ff01c9f4cc042c804896923443349
#
_entry.id   638ff01c9f4cc042c804896923443349
#
_cell.length_a   1.000
_cell.length_b   1.000
_cell.length_c   1.000
_cell.angle_alpha   90.00
_cell.angle_beta   90.00
_cell.angle_gamma   90.00
#
_symmetry.space_group_name_H-M   'P 1'
#
loop_
_entity.id
_entity.type
_entity.pdbx_description
1 polymer ?
#
loop_
_entity_poly.entity_id
_entity_poly.type
_entity_poly.pdbx_seq_one_letter_code
_entity_poly.pdbx_strand_id
1 'polypeptide(L)'
;MPQKDKIISELKLNPKTIIDDYRMAFKSRQASIIGRREVLSGKAKFGIFGDGKEVPQLAMAKSFKNGDFRSGYYRDQTFMMAIGKLTSLEFFAGLYAHTDLDYDPMSAGRQMGGHFTTHSLDDQYEWKDLTAQKNSSSDISPTASQMPRLLGLAQASKVYREN
;
A
#
# COMPACT_ATOMS: atom_id res chain seq x y z
N MET A 1 -31.57 -8.89 -18.15
CA MET A 1 -31.74 -7.91 -17.05
C MET A 1 -32.08 -8.53 -15.70
N PRO A 2 -32.97 -9.53 -15.52
CA PRO A 2 -33.35 -10.00 -14.17
C PRO A 2 -32.20 -10.60 -13.33
N GLN A 3 -31.20 -11.20 -13.96
CA GLN A 3 -30.10 -11.88 -13.26
C GLN A 3 -29.12 -10.89 -12.61
N LYS A 4 -28.93 -9.71 -13.18
CA LYS A 4 -28.03 -8.67 -12.66
C LYS A 4 -28.59 -8.03 -11.39
N ASP A 5 -29.89 -7.77 -11.37
CA ASP A 5 -30.59 -7.18 -10.22
C ASP A 5 -30.63 -8.16 -9.03
N LYS A 6 -30.79 -9.45 -9.31
CA LYS A 6 -30.73 -10.52 -8.32
C LYS A 6 -29.34 -10.61 -7.67
N ILE A 7 -28.27 -10.59 -8.46
CA ILE A 7 -26.90 -10.60 -7.96
C ILE A 7 -26.62 -9.37 -7.08
N ILE A 8 -27.06 -8.18 -7.49
CA ILE A 8 -26.87 -6.96 -6.70
C ILE A 8 -27.60 -7.01 -5.36
N SER A 9 -28.84 -7.54 -5.33
CA SER A 9 -29.61 -7.71 -4.09
C SER A 9 -29.02 -8.75 -3.16
N GLU A 10 -28.46 -9.84 -3.68
CA GLU A 10 -27.79 -10.89 -2.90
C GLU A 10 -26.47 -10.43 -2.28
N LEU A 11 -25.72 -9.52 -2.94
CA LEU A 11 -24.44 -9.03 -2.44
C LEU A 11 -24.54 -8.06 -1.27
N LYS A 12 -25.74 -7.63 -0.86
CA LYS A 12 -25.97 -6.64 0.22
C LYS A 12 -24.97 -5.48 0.19
N LEU A 13 -24.74 -4.93 -0.99
CA LEU A 13 -23.74 -3.89 -1.20
C LEU A 13 -24.16 -2.61 -0.46
N ASN A 14 -23.26 -2.10 0.39
CA ASN A 14 -23.46 -0.83 1.05
C ASN A 14 -23.06 0.31 0.09
N PRO A 15 -23.99 1.21 -0.32
CA PRO A 15 -23.67 2.31 -1.23
C PRO A 15 -22.51 3.20 -0.76
N LYS A 16 -22.44 3.45 0.56
CA LYS A 16 -21.35 4.23 1.15
C LYS A 16 -19.99 3.58 0.89
N THR A 17 -19.89 2.28 1.12
CA THR A 17 -18.65 1.52 0.87
C THR A 17 -18.24 1.58 -0.60
N ILE A 18 -19.20 1.48 -1.52
CA ILE A 18 -18.92 1.57 -2.96
C ILE A 18 -18.37 2.95 -3.34
N ILE A 19 -18.97 4.01 -2.80
CA ILE A 19 -18.53 5.38 -3.04
C ILE A 19 -17.13 5.62 -2.45
N ASP A 20 -16.87 5.13 -1.25
CA ASP A 20 -15.57 5.28 -0.60
C ASP A 20 -14.47 4.51 -1.36
N ASP A 21 -14.77 3.29 -1.83
CA ASP A 21 -13.89 2.51 -2.70
C ASP A 21 -13.60 3.25 -4.02
N TYR A 22 -14.64 3.79 -4.64
CA TYR A 22 -14.48 4.58 -5.87
C TYR A 22 -13.61 5.82 -5.66
N ARG A 23 -13.84 6.55 -4.58
CA ARG A 23 -13.02 7.71 -4.23
C ARG A 23 -11.55 7.33 -4.03
N MET A 24 -11.30 6.22 -3.35
CA MET A 24 -9.94 5.73 -3.13
C MET A 24 -9.28 5.30 -4.44
N ALA A 25 -9.99 4.55 -5.28
CA ALA A 25 -9.52 4.15 -6.61
C ALA A 25 -9.21 5.37 -7.48
N PHE A 26 -10.11 6.35 -7.50
CA PHE A 26 -9.95 7.58 -8.26
C PHE A 26 -8.75 8.40 -7.76
N LYS A 27 -8.62 8.57 -6.44
CA LYS A 27 -7.50 9.27 -5.81
C LYS A 27 -6.15 8.64 -6.19
N SER A 28 -6.04 7.33 -6.09
CA SER A 28 -4.82 6.60 -6.46
C SER A 28 -4.52 6.70 -7.96
N ARG A 29 -5.55 6.60 -8.81
CA ARG A 29 -5.43 6.78 -10.26
C ARG A 29 -4.93 8.18 -10.61
N GLN A 30 -5.51 9.23 -10.01
CA GLN A 30 -5.07 10.60 -10.24
C GLN A 30 -3.64 10.84 -9.76
N ALA A 31 -3.24 10.26 -8.63
CA ALA A 31 -1.85 10.31 -8.16
C ALA A 31 -0.89 9.70 -9.20
N SER A 32 -1.25 8.58 -9.82
CA SER A 32 -0.46 7.97 -10.90
C SER A 32 -0.34 8.86 -12.14
N ILE A 33 -1.47 9.45 -12.58
CA ILE A 33 -1.51 10.32 -13.76
C ILE A 33 -0.66 11.57 -13.54
N ILE A 34 -0.85 12.22 -12.39
CA ILE A 34 -0.08 13.42 -12.03
C ILE A 34 1.39 13.07 -11.87
N GLY A 35 1.72 12.01 -11.12
CA GLY A 35 3.09 11.58 -10.90
C GLY A 35 3.84 11.28 -12.21
N ARG A 36 3.18 10.59 -13.15
CA ARG A 36 3.74 10.33 -14.49
C ARG A 36 4.03 11.64 -15.24
N ARG A 37 3.13 12.61 -15.20
CA ARG A 37 3.33 13.92 -15.80
C ARG A 37 4.53 14.65 -15.19
N GLU A 38 4.68 14.60 -13.87
CA GLU A 38 5.79 15.23 -13.16
C GLU A 38 7.15 14.59 -13.52
N VAL A 39 7.18 13.26 -13.71
CA VAL A 39 8.38 12.55 -14.19
C VAL A 39 8.69 12.93 -15.64
N LEU A 40 7.69 12.88 -16.53
CA LEU A 40 7.90 13.21 -17.96
C LEU A 40 8.28 14.67 -18.18
N SER A 41 7.85 15.58 -17.31
CA SER A 41 8.26 16.99 -17.35
C SER A 41 9.63 17.26 -16.70
N GLY A 42 10.29 16.25 -16.14
CA GLY A 42 11.59 16.36 -15.47
C GLY A 42 11.57 16.96 -14.07
N LYS A 43 10.37 17.26 -13.52
CA LYS A 43 10.23 17.78 -12.14
C LYS A 43 10.50 16.72 -11.10
N ALA A 44 10.05 15.49 -11.33
CA ALA A 44 10.46 14.33 -10.56
C ALA A 44 11.42 13.47 -11.40
N LYS A 45 12.42 12.87 -10.75
CA LYS A 45 13.49 12.18 -11.48
C LYS A 45 13.13 10.78 -11.91
N PHE A 46 12.28 10.10 -11.12
CA PHE A 46 11.88 8.73 -11.37
C PHE A 46 10.53 8.45 -10.69
N GLY A 47 9.72 7.58 -11.30
CA GLY A 47 8.49 7.11 -10.72
C GLY A 47 7.92 5.92 -11.49
N ILE A 48 7.43 4.92 -10.76
CA ILE A 48 6.67 3.80 -11.28
C ILE A 48 5.33 3.78 -10.58
N PHE A 49 4.27 3.69 -11.36
CA PHE A 49 2.91 3.91 -10.87
C PHE A 49 2.05 2.65 -10.99
N GLY A 50 1.10 2.51 -10.06
CA GLY A 50 0.24 1.35 -9.93
C GLY A 50 -1.10 1.46 -10.68
N ASP A 51 -1.25 2.40 -11.59
CA ASP A 51 -2.50 2.60 -12.33
C ASP A 51 -2.93 1.35 -13.10
N GLY A 52 -4.23 1.06 -13.08
CA GLY A 52 -4.83 -0.16 -13.62
C GLY A 52 -4.96 -1.30 -12.61
N LYS A 53 -4.47 -1.13 -11.38
CA LYS A 53 -4.49 -2.16 -10.32
C LYS A 53 -5.37 -1.79 -9.12
N GLU A 54 -6.16 -0.73 -9.23
CA GLU A 54 -6.90 -0.16 -8.11
C GLU A 54 -7.94 -1.14 -7.55
N VAL A 55 -8.75 -1.74 -8.41
CA VAL A 55 -9.86 -2.61 -7.99
C VAL A 55 -9.39 -3.85 -7.22
N PRO A 56 -8.45 -4.68 -7.72
CA PRO A 56 -7.97 -5.82 -6.97
C PRO A 56 -7.26 -5.44 -5.67
N GLN A 57 -6.55 -4.31 -5.64
CA GLN A 57 -5.89 -3.84 -4.42
C GLN A 57 -6.88 -3.38 -3.36
N LEU A 58 -7.98 -2.73 -3.74
CA LEU A 58 -9.07 -2.40 -2.83
C LEU A 58 -9.76 -3.65 -2.27
N ALA A 59 -10.00 -4.64 -3.13
CA ALA A 59 -10.59 -5.91 -2.69
C ALA A 59 -9.70 -6.62 -1.66
N MET A 60 -8.40 -6.69 -1.90
CA MET A 60 -7.43 -7.25 -0.95
C MET A 60 -7.40 -6.47 0.37
N ALA A 61 -7.41 -5.14 0.31
CA ALA A 61 -7.35 -4.29 1.50
C ALA A 61 -8.52 -4.52 2.47
N LYS A 62 -9.70 -4.92 1.97
CA LYS A 62 -10.87 -5.24 2.80
C LYS A 62 -10.67 -6.47 3.69
N SER A 63 -9.85 -7.42 3.26
CA SER A 63 -9.55 -8.63 4.02
C SER A 63 -8.34 -8.49 4.93
N PHE A 64 -7.56 -7.42 4.77
CA PHE A 64 -6.30 -7.20 5.48
C PHE A 64 -6.56 -6.59 6.86
N LYS A 65 -6.18 -7.31 7.91
CA LYS A 65 -6.46 -6.99 9.32
C LYS A 65 -5.19 -6.56 10.06
N ASN A 66 -5.37 -6.04 11.27
CA ASN A 66 -4.27 -5.86 12.20
C ASN A 66 -3.61 -7.22 12.50
N GLY A 67 -2.30 -7.23 12.60
CA GLY A 67 -1.51 -8.45 12.72
C GLY A 67 -1.10 -9.08 11.38
N ASP A 68 -1.77 -8.74 10.28
CA ASP A 68 -1.38 -9.25 8.97
C ASP A 68 -0.12 -8.57 8.46
N PHE A 69 0.69 -9.34 7.73
CA PHE A 69 1.90 -8.88 7.06
C PHE A 69 1.77 -8.93 5.55
N ARG A 70 2.20 -7.87 4.90
CA ARG A 70 2.36 -7.79 3.47
C ARG A 70 3.84 -7.91 3.09
N SER A 71 4.15 -8.71 2.09
CA SER A 71 5.37 -8.60 1.30
C SER A 71 4.98 -8.13 -0.09
N GLY A 72 5.14 -6.84 -0.35
CA GLY A 72 4.53 -6.19 -1.49
C GLY A 72 5.52 -5.69 -2.53
N TYR A 73 4.99 -4.87 -3.43
CA TYR A 73 5.67 -4.38 -4.61
C TYR A 73 5.41 -2.88 -4.80
N TYR A 74 6.29 -2.18 -5.43
CA TYR A 74 6.24 -0.72 -5.59
C TYR A 74 5.00 -0.18 -6.34
N ARG A 75 4.20 -1.04 -6.96
CA ARG A 75 2.91 -0.65 -7.59
C ARG A 75 1.70 -0.79 -6.67
N ASP A 76 1.90 -1.13 -5.41
CA ASP A 76 0.80 -1.39 -4.46
C ASP A 76 0.30 -0.12 -3.74
N GLN A 77 0.47 1.05 -4.36
CA GLN A 77 0.08 2.34 -3.78
C GLN A 77 -1.39 2.40 -3.36
N THR A 78 -2.30 1.84 -4.17
CA THR A 78 -3.74 1.83 -3.85
C THR A 78 -4.00 0.98 -2.61
N PHE A 79 -3.34 -0.18 -2.50
CA PHE A 79 -3.43 -1.03 -1.33
C PHE A 79 -2.95 -0.30 -0.08
N MET A 80 -1.77 0.32 -0.13
CA MET A 80 -1.20 1.06 1.00
C MET A 80 -2.08 2.24 1.43
N MET A 81 -2.65 2.97 0.46
CA MET A 81 -3.63 4.03 0.74
C MET A 81 -4.90 3.46 1.38
N ALA A 82 -5.43 2.35 0.89
CA ALA A 82 -6.66 1.74 1.37
C ALA A 82 -6.53 1.15 2.79
N ILE A 83 -5.36 0.64 3.15
CA ILE A 83 -5.09 0.18 4.52
C ILE A 83 -4.68 1.30 5.48
N GLY A 84 -4.62 2.56 5.01
CA GLY A 84 -4.29 3.73 5.83
C GLY A 84 -2.79 3.89 6.16
N LYS A 85 -1.91 3.31 5.34
CA LYS A 85 -0.45 3.35 5.52
C LYS A 85 0.28 4.19 4.45
N LEU A 86 -0.47 4.93 3.66
CA LEU A 86 0.05 5.88 2.68
C LEU A 86 -0.98 6.99 2.45
N THR A 87 -0.58 8.23 2.59
CA THR A 87 -1.35 9.40 2.18
C THR A 87 -0.92 9.88 0.80
N SER A 88 -1.71 10.78 0.19
CA SER A 88 -1.28 11.43 -1.06
C SER A 88 -0.07 12.34 -0.85
N LEU A 89 0.04 12.96 0.33
CA LEU A 89 1.18 13.81 0.67
C LEU A 89 2.46 12.98 0.69
N GLU A 90 2.49 11.89 1.43
CA GLU A 90 3.63 10.96 1.51
C GLU A 90 3.97 10.35 0.15
N PHE A 91 2.96 10.03 -0.68
CA PHE A 91 3.19 9.53 -2.03
C PHE A 91 3.97 10.55 -2.89
N PHE A 92 3.57 11.81 -2.86
CA PHE A 92 4.28 12.85 -3.63
C PHE A 92 5.59 13.27 -2.97
N ALA A 93 5.69 13.26 -1.65
CA ALA A 93 6.95 13.49 -0.94
C ALA A 93 8.00 12.44 -1.36
N GLY A 94 7.64 11.16 -1.37
CA GLY A 94 8.51 10.09 -1.88
C GLY A 94 8.86 10.27 -3.37
N LEU A 95 7.90 10.70 -4.21
CA LEU A 95 8.14 10.96 -5.63
C LEU A 95 9.16 12.08 -5.87
N TYR A 96 9.12 13.13 -5.06
CA TYR A 96 10.05 14.27 -5.13
C TYR A 96 11.31 14.10 -4.29
N ALA A 97 11.49 12.93 -3.65
CA ALA A 97 12.61 12.63 -2.77
C ALA A 97 12.76 13.67 -1.63
N HIS A 98 11.63 13.98 -0.97
CA HIS A 98 11.62 14.90 0.15
C HIS A 98 12.43 14.33 1.32
N THR A 99 13.30 15.15 1.91
CA THR A 99 14.31 14.69 2.88
C THR A 99 13.84 14.69 4.34
N ASP A 100 12.63 15.16 4.59
CA ASP A 100 12.05 15.23 5.93
C ASP A 100 11.14 14.01 6.19
N LEU A 101 11.36 13.34 7.31
CA LEU A 101 10.59 12.16 7.74
C LEU A 101 9.12 12.46 8.04
N ASP A 102 8.77 13.71 8.38
CA ASP A 102 7.37 14.10 8.58
C ASP A 102 6.56 14.05 7.28
N TYR A 103 7.23 14.17 6.13
CA TYR A 103 6.60 14.13 4.80
C TYR A 103 6.84 12.82 4.06
N ASP A 104 8.06 12.26 4.13
CA ASP A 104 8.39 10.93 3.59
C ASP A 104 8.86 10.00 4.73
N PRO A 105 7.92 9.47 5.54
CA PRO A 105 8.27 8.63 6.69
C PRO A 105 8.91 7.30 6.30
N MET A 106 8.84 6.92 5.03
CA MET A 106 9.38 5.64 4.57
C MET A 106 10.88 5.70 4.30
N SER A 107 11.39 6.82 3.79
CA SER A 107 12.78 6.87 3.36
C SER A 107 13.48 8.21 3.53
N ALA A 108 12.77 9.28 3.79
CA ALA A 108 13.33 10.65 3.76
C ALA A 108 14.11 10.91 2.47
N GLY A 109 13.53 10.56 1.33
CA GLY A 109 14.11 10.75 0.01
C GLY A 109 15.25 9.79 -0.37
N ARG A 110 15.58 8.79 0.46
CA ARG A 110 16.71 7.88 0.24
C ARG A 110 16.39 6.69 -0.67
N GLN A 111 15.11 6.41 -0.91
CA GLN A 111 14.65 5.35 -1.81
C GLN A 111 13.82 5.92 -2.95
N MET A 112 13.71 5.15 -4.03
CA MET A 112 12.75 5.46 -5.09
C MET A 112 11.33 5.43 -4.54
N GLY A 113 10.49 6.36 -4.96
CA GLY A 113 9.09 6.39 -4.60
C GLY A 113 8.38 5.06 -4.88
N GLY A 114 7.47 4.67 -4.00
CA GLY A 114 6.74 3.42 -4.09
C GLY A 114 7.37 2.24 -3.33
N HIS A 115 8.50 2.41 -2.66
CA HIS A 115 9.07 1.39 -1.78
C HIS A 115 8.46 1.49 -0.39
N PHE A 116 7.25 0.97 -0.27
CA PHE A 116 6.45 1.07 0.95
C PHE A 116 6.95 0.15 2.05
N THR A 117 6.88 0.62 3.28
CA THR A 117 7.19 -0.14 4.49
C THR A 117 6.36 0.36 5.67
N THR A 118 6.29 -0.42 6.74
CA THR A 118 5.82 0.03 8.04
C THR A 118 6.93 -0.15 9.07
N HIS A 119 7.05 0.80 9.99
CA HIS A 119 8.05 0.72 11.05
C HIS A 119 7.63 -0.33 12.09
N SER A 120 8.54 -1.26 12.38
CA SER A 120 8.36 -2.28 13.41
C SER A 120 8.87 -1.83 14.79
N LEU A 121 9.71 -0.80 14.82
CA LEU A 121 10.23 -0.17 16.03
C LEU A 121 9.58 1.21 16.23
N ASP A 122 9.53 1.66 17.46
CA ASP A 122 9.15 3.04 17.82
C ASP A 122 10.38 3.97 17.83
N ASP A 123 10.20 5.20 18.28
CA ASP A 123 11.25 6.23 18.35
C ASP A 123 12.31 5.95 19.43
N GLN A 124 12.04 5.03 20.36
CA GLN A 124 12.95 4.52 21.39
C GLN A 124 13.68 3.25 20.94
N TYR A 125 13.47 2.80 19.69
CA TYR A 125 13.98 1.55 19.11
C TYR A 125 13.43 0.28 19.79
N GLU A 126 12.28 0.38 20.47
CA GLU A 126 11.58 -0.76 21.05
C GLU A 126 10.58 -1.34 20.05
N TRP A 127 10.32 -2.65 20.16
CA TRP A 127 9.36 -3.32 19.28
C TRP A 127 7.94 -2.83 19.54
N LYS A 128 7.29 -2.37 18.48
CA LYS A 128 5.84 -2.12 18.49
C LYS A 128 5.07 -3.43 18.62
N ASP A 129 3.84 -3.36 19.13
CA ASP A 129 2.91 -4.48 19.03
C ASP A 129 2.46 -4.66 17.57
N LEU A 130 3.14 -5.55 16.85
CA LEU A 130 2.85 -5.84 15.44
C LEU A 130 1.52 -6.55 15.24
N THR A 131 0.88 -7.06 16.30
CA THR A 131 -0.46 -7.65 16.24
C THR A 131 -1.55 -6.58 16.24
N ALA A 132 -1.26 -5.39 16.76
CA ALA A 132 -2.18 -4.26 16.83
C ALA A 132 -2.16 -3.37 15.58
N GLN A 133 -1.25 -3.60 14.64
CA GLN A 133 -1.14 -2.81 13.42
C GLN A 133 -1.16 -3.67 12.15
N LYS A 134 -1.45 -3.03 11.03
CA LYS A 134 -1.26 -3.60 9.69
C LYS A 134 0.19 -3.42 9.30
N ASN A 135 0.86 -4.49 8.87
CA ASN A 135 2.30 -4.50 8.65
C ASN A 135 2.66 -4.68 7.17
N SER A 136 3.69 -3.98 6.74
CA SER A 136 4.32 -4.18 5.44
C SER A 136 5.82 -4.31 5.62
N SER A 137 6.38 -5.45 5.23
CA SER A 137 7.83 -5.52 5.07
C SER A 137 8.27 -4.53 3.99
N SER A 138 9.51 -4.05 4.08
CA SER A 138 10.06 -3.14 3.10
C SER A 138 9.96 -3.70 1.67
N ASP A 139 9.40 -2.94 0.75
CA ASP A 139 9.28 -3.36 -0.63
C ASP A 139 10.65 -3.49 -1.29
N ILE A 140 10.74 -4.39 -2.26
CA ILE A 140 11.94 -4.64 -3.05
C ILE A 140 11.62 -4.57 -4.53
N SER A 141 12.56 -4.04 -5.31
CA SER A 141 12.37 -3.80 -6.75
C SER A 141 12.42 -5.09 -7.60
N PRO A 142 13.24 -6.12 -7.31
CA PRO A 142 13.29 -7.31 -8.15
C PRO A 142 11.94 -8.01 -8.22
N THR A 143 11.49 -8.28 -9.44
CA THR A 143 10.20 -8.95 -9.69
C THR A 143 10.19 -10.34 -9.07
N ALA A 144 9.08 -10.67 -8.39
CA ALA A 144 8.83 -11.93 -7.69
C ALA A 144 9.67 -12.17 -6.41
N SER A 145 10.61 -11.29 -6.03
CA SER A 145 11.36 -11.42 -4.77
C SER A 145 10.47 -11.29 -3.52
N GLN A 146 9.24 -10.82 -3.70
CA GLN A 146 8.21 -10.79 -2.66
C GLN A 146 7.81 -12.19 -2.19
N MET A 147 7.83 -13.17 -3.08
CA MET A 147 7.40 -14.56 -2.78
C MET A 147 8.28 -15.23 -1.73
N PRO A 148 9.61 -15.32 -1.88
CA PRO A 148 10.46 -15.92 -0.84
C PRO A 148 10.44 -15.13 0.47
N ARG A 149 10.30 -13.80 0.40
CA ARG A 149 10.15 -12.98 1.62
C ARG A 149 8.85 -13.31 2.34
N LEU A 150 7.73 -13.46 1.62
CA LEU A 150 6.43 -13.82 2.21
C LEU A 150 6.51 -15.20 2.89
N LEU A 151 7.20 -16.16 2.27
CA LEU A 151 7.44 -17.46 2.86
C LEU A 151 8.24 -17.35 4.18
N GLY A 152 9.28 -16.51 4.20
CA GLY A 152 10.05 -16.23 5.41
C GLY A 152 9.21 -15.59 6.52
N LEU A 153 8.35 -14.63 6.18
CA LEU A 153 7.42 -14.01 7.14
C LEU A 153 6.44 -15.05 7.72
N ALA A 154 5.89 -15.92 6.88
CA ALA A 154 4.99 -16.98 7.32
C ALA A 154 5.71 -17.98 8.24
N GLN A 155 6.93 -18.38 7.91
CA GLN A 155 7.76 -19.25 8.75
C GLN A 155 8.07 -18.59 10.09
N ALA A 156 8.48 -17.32 10.10
CA ALA A 156 8.73 -16.58 11.34
C ALA A 156 7.47 -16.54 12.23
N SER A 157 6.31 -16.23 11.65
CA SER A 157 5.04 -16.22 12.38
C SER A 157 4.69 -17.57 13.01
N LYS A 158 5.04 -18.68 12.35
CA LYS A 158 4.85 -20.01 12.90
C LYS A 158 5.78 -20.26 14.09
N VAL A 159 7.06 -19.94 13.94
CA VAL A 159 8.07 -20.13 15.01
C VAL A 159 7.69 -19.32 16.25
N TYR A 160 7.24 -18.06 16.09
CA TYR A 160 6.81 -17.25 17.22
C TYR A 160 5.55 -17.73 17.94
N ARG A 161 4.73 -18.56 17.29
CA ARG A 161 3.56 -19.17 17.92
C ARG A 161 3.88 -20.43 18.71
N GLU A 162 4.95 -21.10 18.34
CA GLU A 162 5.36 -22.38 18.91
C GLU A 162 6.31 -22.23 20.10
N ASN A 163 6.84 -21.01 20.35
CA ASN A 163 7.70 -20.62 21.46
C ASN A 163 7.06 -19.54 22.35
#